data_87c761bbcc5dc7100baa07f29947de09
#
_entry.id   87c761bbcc5dc7100baa07f29947de09
#
_cell.length_a   1.000
_cell.length_b   1.000
_cell.length_c   1.000
_cell.angle_alpha   90.00
_cell.angle_beta   90.00
_cell.angle_gamma   90.00
#
_symmetry.space_group_name_H-M   'P 1'
#
loop_
_entity.id
_entity.type
_entity.pdbx_description
1 polymer ?
#
loop_
_entity_poly.entity_id
_entity_poly.type
_entity_poly.pdbx_seq_one_letter_code
_entity_poly.pdbx_strand_id
1 'polypeptide(L)'
;MRNHSLARTMRHALLGLALCLPMAKPVCAKQTAATTAHLRLTIVLVRHGIRAPTQPGSELDRYSAQPWPHWPVAAGQLTPHGRAGMQALGARYRLRLAPPLGLAASGCAGTEQIVTIADSAARNHASAQALLQGMAPGCAMRYQALPEGERNALFDGGKAPAPPVRLEAETRAQLAHLQAVLSACHHGRCATAPPTRLLYEPATRDGSPAAASTLKLAGGLAENLMLEDVEGFDAAQLGWGRVDRAAVAQLLALHNTSFAQSKRPLPVATAAASNLLAHLLATVQAAVGQTPSVAALAPPSTRLLVLVGHDTNLATLGGLLGVQWHRSDRPDDYPPGGALVLDLLERDGAPLLRVRTLMPSLSALRSGRLDDEALASSTLVLPGCHGEALCPLPVASAWLRTRIDPAQVQVALPAMQSWPVPP
;
A
#
# COMPACT_ATOMS: atom_id res chain seq x y z
N MET A 1 -36.25 -13.81 71.19
CA MET A 1 -36.13 -12.95 72.36
C MET A 1 -36.06 -11.54 71.74
N ARG A 2 -37.17 -10.75 71.74
CA ARG A 2 -37.57 -9.72 72.73
C ARG A 2 -36.44 -8.73 72.92
N ASN A 3 -36.50 -7.38 72.74
CA ASN A 3 -37.56 -6.38 73.05
C ASN A 3 -37.22 -5.11 72.21
N HIS A 4 -38.15 -4.36 71.66
CA HIS A 4 -38.88 -3.19 72.17
C HIS A 4 -37.96 -2.10 72.78
N SER A 5 -37.94 -0.82 72.35
CA SER A 5 -39.01 0.14 72.73
C SER A 5 -38.65 1.58 72.33
N LEU A 6 -39.57 2.27 71.72
CA LEU A 6 -40.16 3.57 72.06
C LEU A 6 -39.49 4.89 71.62
N ALA A 7 -40.30 5.59 70.96
CA ALA A 7 -40.42 6.96 70.52
C ALA A 7 -40.10 8.05 71.57
N ARG A 8 -39.65 9.19 71.12
CA ARG A 8 -40.09 10.50 71.61
C ARG A 8 -39.96 11.60 70.57
N THR A 9 -41.10 12.15 70.26
CA THR A 9 -41.33 13.39 69.49
C THR A 9 -40.79 14.61 70.25
N MET A 10 -40.16 15.53 69.46
CA MET A 10 -40.04 16.92 69.86
C MET A 10 -40.13 17.83 68.62
N ARG A 11 -41.26 18.54 68.61
CA ARG A 11 -41.55 19.64 67.67
C ARG A 11 -40.73 20.87 68.06
N HIS A 12 -39.96 21.42 67.18
CA HIS A 12 -39.53 22.83 67.22
C HIS A 12 -39.77 23.47 65.86
N ALA A 13 -40.63 24.49 65.92
CA ALA A 13 -40.87 25.40 64.80
C ALA A 13 -39.69 26.36 64.69
N LEU A 14 -39.18 26.52 63.46
CA LEU A 14 -38.26 27.61 63.13
C LEU A 14 -38.74 28.26 61.81
N LEU A 15 -38.83 29.58 61.87
CA LEU A 15 -39.24 30.54 60.86
C LEU A 15 -38.40 30.43 59.58
N GLY A 16 -39.11 30.48 58.45
CA GLY A 16 -38.53 30.56 57.15
C GLY A 16 -37.90 31.91 56.84
N LEU A 17 -36.66 31.88 56.36
CA LEU A 17 -36.03 32.98 55.65
C LEU A 17 -35.90 32.55 54.20
N ALA A 18 -36.77 33.05 53.32
CA ALA A 18 -36.70 32.78 51.86
C ALA A 18 -35.55 33.59 51.27
N LEU A 19 -34.41 32.94 50.99
CA LEU A 19 -33.38 33.50 50.08
C LEU A 19 -33.81 33.29 48.65
N CYS A 20 -34.17 34.36 47.94
CA CYS A 20 -34.31 34.37 46.48
C CYS A 20 -32.92 34.24 45.86
N LEU A 21 -32.53 33.04 45.44
CA LEU A 21 -31.41 32.84 44.51
C LEU A 21 -31.87 33.13 43.08
N PRO A 22 -31.13 33.91 42.33
CA PRO A 22 -31.45 34.14 40.91
C PRO A 22 -31.27 32.80 40.16
N MET A 23 -32.32 32.31 39.53
CA MET A 23 -32.26 31.18 38.57
C MET A 23 -31.40 31.59 37.37
N ALA A 24 -30.16 31.11 37.28
CA ALA A 24 -29.38 31.14 36.06
C ALA A 24 -30.12 30.32 34.99
N LYS A 25 -30.53 30.97 33.89
CA LYS A 25 -31.10 30.30 32.74
C LYS A 25 -30.03 29.32 32.18
N PRO A 26 -30.36 28.05 31.92
CA PRO A 26 -29.42 27.14 31.25
C PRO A 26 -29.10 27.73 29.87
N VAL A 27 -27.87 28.10 29.66
CA VAL A 27 -27.34 28.35 28.32
C VAL A 27 -27.34 26.99 27.62
N CYS A 28 -28.33 26.77 26.76
CA CYS A 28 -28.40 25.63 25.86
C CYS A 28 -27.24 25.80 24.86
N ALA A 29 -26.09 25.25 25.17
CA ALA A 29 -25.01 25.10 24.20
C ALA A 29 -25.58 24.27 23.06
N LYS A 30 -25.84 24.88 21.91
CA LYS A 30 -26.11 24.16 20.66
C LYS A 30 -24.92 23.23 20.45
N GLN A 31 -25.09 21.96 20.77
CA GLN A 31 -24.23 20.91 20.24
C GLN A 31 -24.41 20.99 18.71
N THR A 32 -23.49 21.65 18.05
CA THR A 32 -23.31 21.54 16.61
C THR A 32 -22.99 20.06 16.36
N ALA A 33 -23.95 19.34 15.81
CA ALA A 33 -23.71 17.97 15.32
C ALA A 33 -22.46 18.05 14.40
N ALA A 34 -21.43 17.28 14.73
CA ALA A 34 -20.24 17.24 13.93
C ALA A 34 -20.62 16.83 12.50
N THR A 35 -20.48 17.72 11.56
CA THR A 35 -20.86 17.49 10.16
C THR A 35 -19.97 16.38 9.60
N THR A 36 -20.59 15.37 9.01
CA THR A 36 -19.88 14.24 8.42
C THR A 36 -19.09 14.70 7.19
N ALA A 37 -17.81 14.37 7.13
CA ALA A 37 -17.00 14.67 5.94
C ALA A 37 -17.43 13.79 4.76
N HIS A 38 -17.68 14.40 3.60
CA HIS A 38 -18.08 13.72 2.37
C HIS A 38 -16.86 13.47 1.46
N LEU A 39 -16.77 12.25 0.93
CA LEU A 39 -15.70 11.86 0.01
C LEU A 39 -15.95 12.45 -1.39
N ARG A 40 -14.97 13.15 -1.94
CA ARG A 40 -15.02 13.83 -3.26
C ARG A 40 -14.24 13.07 -4.33
N LEU A 41 -13.04 12.60 -3.97
CA LEU A 41 -12.13 11.89 -4.86
C LEU A 41 -11.33 10.88 -4.03
N THR A 42 -11.16 9.68 -4.56
CA THR A 42 -10.20 8.70 -4.06
C THR A 42 -9.14 8.43 -5.14
N ILE A 43 -7.88 8.54 -4.77
CA ILE A 43 -6.73 8.16 -5.60
C ILE A 43 -6.10 6.92 -4.98
N VAL A 44 -5.98 5.85 -5.76
CA VAL A 44 -5.41 4.56 -5.34
C VAL A 44 -4.14 4.30 -6.13
N LEU A 45 -2.98 4.27 -5.50
CA LEU A 45 -1.76 3.73 -6.07
C LEU A 45 -1.64 2.28 -5.61
N VAL A 46 -1.85 1.33 -6.52
CA VAL A 46 -1.88 -0.11 -6.23
C VAL A 46 -0.70 -0.81 -6.90
N ARG A 47 -0.08 -1.76 -6.18
CA ARG A 47 0.92 -2.69 -6.76
C ARG A 47 0.20 -3.67 -7.69
N HIS A 48 0.84 -4.04 -8.80
CA HIS A 48 0.39 -5.13 -9.68
C HIS A 48 0.11 -6.43 -8.91
N GLY A 49 -0.63 -7.35 -9.50
CA GLY A 49 -0.97 -8.65 -8.92
C GLY A 49 0.23 -9.62 -8.82
N ILE A 50 -0.06 -10.86 -8.43
CA ILE A 50 0.92 -11.93 -8.29
C ILE A 50 1.56 -12.23 -9.65
N ARG A 51 2.89 -12.34 -9.67
CA ARG A 51 3.72 -12.56 -10.85
C ARG A 51 4.77 -13.64 -10.61
N ALA A 52 5.31 -14.20 -11.69
CA ALA A 52 6.56 -14.95 -11.59
C ALA A 52 7.73 -14.05 -11.15
N PRO A 53 8.79 -14.58 -10.54
CA PRO A 53 10.04 -13.86 -10.29
C PRO A 53 10.52 -13.09 -11.52
N THR A 54 11.14 -11.94 -11.31
CA THR A 54 11.65 -11.12 -12.44
C THR A 54 12.95 -11.64 -13.02
N GLN A 55 13.72 -12.40 -12.22
CA GLN A 55 14.92 -13.08 -12.69
C GLN A 55 14.54 -14.45 -13.27
N PRO A 56 15.20 -14.89 -14.36
CA PRO A 56 15.02 -16.24 -14.85
C PRO A 56 15.55 -17.29 -13.86
N GLY A 57 14.97 -18.50 -13.87
CA GLY A 57 15.35 -19.58 -12.96
C GLY A 57 16.85 -19.88 -12.98
N SER A 58 17.48 -19.91 -14.16
CA SER A 58 18.94 -20.12 -14.30
C SER A 58 19.82 -19.09 -13.58
N GLU A 59 19.31 -17.89 -13.35
CA GLU A 59 20.00 -16.88 -12.55
C GLU A 59 19.78 -17.10 -11.05
N LEU A 60 18.56 -17.47 -10.66
CA LEU A 60 18.19 -17.78 -9.29
C LEU A 60 18.87 -19.05 -8.77
N ASP A 61 19.00 -20.09 -9.61
CA ASP A 61 19.61 -21.38 -9.30
C ASP A 61 21.07 -21.25 -8.84
N ARG A 62 21.74 -20.12 -9.14
CA ARG A 62 23.11 -19.85 -8.67
C ARG A 62 23.20 -19.66 -7.15
N TYR A 63 22.09 -19.38 -6.49
CA TYR A 63 22.02 -19.12 -5.05
C TYR A 63 21.36 -20.25 -4.25
N SER A 64 20.91 -21.30 -4.92
CA SER A 64 20.23 -22.43 -4.27
C SER A 64 20.87 -23.76 -4.63
N ALA A 65 20.79 -24.73 -3.71
CA ALA A 65 21.28 -26.10 -3.92
C ALA A 65 20.35 -26.94 -4.80
N GLN A 66 19.17 -26.42 -5.11
CA GLN A 66 18.18 -27.05 -5.99
C GLN A 66 17.61 -25.98 -6.93
N PRO A 67 17.17 -26.38 -8.16
CA PRO A 67 16.52 -25.46 -9.08
C PRO A 67 15.26 -24.85 -8.45
N TRP A 68 15.03 -23.56 -8.71
CA TRP A 68 13.80 -22.89 -8.34
C TRP A 68 12.59 -23.52 -9.04
N PRO A 69 11.42 -23.51 -8.40
CA PRO A 69 10.21 -24.08 -9.00
C PRO A 69 9.87 -23.44 -10.35
N HIS A 70 9.26 -24.24 -11.21
CA HIS A 70 8.79 -23.78 -12.52
C HIS A 70 7.51 -22.96 -12.38
N TRP A 71 7.47 -21.81 -13.01
CA TRP A 71 6.31 -20.94 -13.02
C TRP A 71 5.47 -21.12 -14.28
N PRO A 72 4.13 -20.95 -14.24
CA PRO A 72 3.25 -21.15 -15.40
C PRO A 72 3.37 -20.05 -16.45
N VAL A 73 4.16 -19.00 -16.17
CA VAL A 73 4.37 -17.84 -17.05
C VAL A 73 5.84 -17.45 -17.08
N ALA A 74 6.23 -16.66 -18.08
CA ALA A 74 7.59 -16.14 -18.19
C ALA A 74 7.96 -15.22 -17.02
N ALA A 75 9.26 -15.03 -16.78
CA ALA A 75 9.79 -14.19 -15.73
C ALA A 75 9.16 -12.78 -15.76
N GLY A 76 8.68 -12.33 -14.61
CA GLY A 76 8.07 -11.02 -14.41
C GLY A 76 6.64 -10.86 -14.93
N GLN A 77 6.05 -11.88 -15.56
CA GLN A 77 4.67 -11.84 -16.06
C GLN A 77 3.65 -12.13 -14.96
N LEU A 78 2.47 -11.48 -15.07
CA LEU A 78 1.34 -11.73 -14.19
C LEU A 78 0.84 -13.18 -14.38
N THR A 79 0.65 -13.90 -13.27
CA THR A 79 0.13 -15.28 -13.34
C THR A 79 -1.39 -15.30 -13.59
N PRO A 80 -1.97 -16.44 -14.03
CA PRO A 80 -3.42 -16.61 -14.08
C PRO A 80 -4.09 -16.38 -12.71
N HIS A 81 -3.48 -16.88 -11.62
CA HIS A 81 -3.95 -16.65 -10.27
C HIS A 81 -3.87 -15.16 -9.89
N GLY A 82 -2.75 -14.49 -10.22
CA GLY A 82 -2.60 -13.04 -10.02
C GLY A 82 -3.62 -12.24 -10.80
N ARG A 83 -3.99 -12.66 -12.02
CA ARG A 83 -5.07 -12.04 -12.81
C ARG A 83 -6.42 -12.17 -12.10
N ALA A 84 -6.77 -13.37 -11.64
CA ALA A 84 -8.01 -13.62 -10.90
C ALA A 84 -8.05 -12.80 -9.59
N GLY A 85 -6.92 -12.70 -8.88
CA GLY A 85 -6.78 -11.85 -7.69
C GLY A 85 -7.02 -10.37 -7.97
N MET A 86 -6.49 -9.84 -9.10
CA MET A 86 -6.75 -8.45 -9.50
C MET A 86 -8.20 -8.21 -9.91
N GLN A 87 -8.87 -9.19 -10.53
CA GLN A 87 -10.32 -9.11 -10.81
C GLN A 87 -11.12 -9.06 -9.49
N ALA A 88 -10.81 -9.93 -8.54
CA ALA A 88 -11.44 -9.92 -7.22
C ALA A 88 -11.22 -8.58 -6.49
N LEU A 89 -10.01 -8.01 -6.58
CA LEU A 89 -9.68 -6.70 -6.02
C LEU A 89 -10.49 -5.58 -6.69
N GLY A 90 -10.63 -5.62 -8.01
CA GLY A 90 -11.45 -4.66 -8.76
C GLY A 90 -12.91 -4.69 -8.32
N ALA A 91 -13.52 -5.87 -8.21
CA ALA A 91 -14.87 -6.05 -7.68
C ALA A 91 -14.97 -5.48 -6.25
N ARG A 92 -13.97 -5.73 -5.41
CA ARG A 92 -13.92 -5.21 -4.04
C ARG A 92 -13.81 -3.69 -4.00
N TYR A 93 -12.98 -3.08 -4.85
CA TYR A 93 -12.89 -1.63 -4.97
C TYR A 93 -14.22 -1.02 -5.40
N ARG A 94 -14.94 -1.64 -6.34
CA ARG A 94 -16.27 -1.18 -6.75
C ARG A 94 -17.25 -1.16 -5.58
N LEU A 95 -17.31 -2.23 -4.80
CA LEU A 95 -18.21 -2.34 -3.65
C LEU A 95 -17.84 -1.38 -2.51
N ARG A 96 -16.54 -1.20 -2.24
CA ARG A 96 -16.07 -0.47 -1.06
C ARG A 96 -15.83 1.02 -1.29
N LEU A 97 -15.33 1.40 -2.48
CA LEU A 97 -14.91 2.77 -2.76
C LEU A 97 -15.95 3.55 -3.55
N ALA A 98 -16.74 2.92 -4.42
CA ALA A 98 -17.66 3.62 -5.28
C ALA A 98 -18.86 4.27 -4.53
N PRO A 99 -19.57 3.60 -3.61
CA PRO A 99 -20.72 4.19 -2.94
C PRO A 99 -20.42 5.46 -2.14
N PRO A 100 -19.32 5.54 -1.35
CA PRO A 100 -18.96 6.78 -0.66
C PRO A 100 -18.62 7.95 -1.60
N LEU A 101 -18.28 7.66 -2.86
CA LEU A 101 -18.02 8.64 -3.92
C LEU A 101 -19.28 9.03 -4.71
N GLY A 102 -20.44 8.49 -4.35
CA GLY A 102 -21.70 8.68 -5.09
C GLY A 102 -21.76 7.90 -6.40
N LEU A 103 -20.91 6.89 -6.58
CA LEU A 103 -20.92 6.00 -7.74
C LEU A 103 -21.71 4.73 -7.45
N ALA A 104 -22.34 4.14 -8.49
CA ALA A 104 -23.05 2.88 -8.35
C ALA A 104 -22.10 1.74 -7.91
N ALA A 105 -22.57 0.85 -7.05
CA ALA A 105 -21.80 -0.31 -6.58
C ALA A 105 -21.65 -1.41 -7.65
N SER A 106 -22.37 -1.33 -8.76
CA SER A 106 -22.35 -2.30 -9.86
C SER A 106 -22.84 -1.68 -11.17
N GLY A 107 -22.72 -2.40 -12.28
CA GLY A 107 -23.13 -1.96 -13.61
C GLY A 107 -22.22 -0.87 -14.19
N CYS A 108 -22.64 -0.29 -15.32
CA CYS A 108 -21.79 0.65 -16.08
C CYS A 108 -22.04 2.14 -15.73
N ALA A 109 -23.08 2.46 -14.97
CA ALA A 109 -23.36 3.85 -14.59
C ALA A 109 -22.24 4.44 -13.72
N GLY A 110 -21.75 5.63 -14.08
CA GLY A 110 -20.70 6.34 -13.37
C GLY A 110 -19.25 5.84 -13.69
N THR A 111 -19.09 4.86 -14.58
CA THR A 111 -17.75 4.37 -14.94
C THR A 111 -16.92 5.40 -15.68
N GLU A 112 -17.53 6.40 -16.32
CA GLU A 112 -16.88 7.56 -16.94
C GLU A 112 -16.16 8.46 -15.92
N GLN A 113 -16.48 8.34 -14.64
CA GLN A 113 -15.82 9.05 -13.54
C GLN A 113 -14.69 8.22 -12.88
N ILE A 114 -14.39 7.06 -13.45
CA ILE A 114 -13.29 6.19 -13.03
C ILE A 114 -12.17 6.29 -14.07
N VAL A 115 -11.01 6.76 -13.64
CA VAL A 115 -9.81 6.84 -14.49
C VAL A 115 -8.79 5.84 -13.98
N THR A 116 -8.14 5.12 -14.90
CA THR A 116 -7.06 4.16 -14.57
C THR A 116 -5.84 4.45 -15.42
N ILE A 117 -4.70 4.52 -14.77
CA ILE A 117 -3.37 4.69 -15.39
C ILE A 117 -2.50 3.53 -14.94
N ALA A 118 -1.84 2.86 -15.88
CA ALA A 118 -0.90 1.78 -15.56
C ALA A 118 0.52 2.17 -15.98
N ASP A 119 1.50 1.63 -15.26
CA ASP A 119 2.87 1.61 -15.73
C ASP A 119 3.01 0.70 -16.96
N SER A 120 4.08 0.89 -17.74
CA SER A 120 4.32 0.25 -19.02
C SER A 120 4.75 -1.22 -18.96
N ALA A 121 5.05 -1.78 -17.78
CA ALA A 121 5.41 -3.19 -17.69
C ALA A 121 4.21 -4.10 -17.98
N ALA A 122 4.42 -5.21 -18.73
CA ALA A 122 3.36 -6.14 -19.13
C ALA A 122 2.44 -6.58 -17.99
N ARG A 123 3.02 -6.85 -16.79
CA ARG A 123 2.25 -7.19 -15.58
C ARG A 123 1.34 -6.06 -15.11
N ASN A 124 1.70 -4.80 -15.34
CA ASN A 124 0.88 -3.64 -14.97
C ASN A 124 -0.29 -3.47 -15.93
N HIS A 125 -0.05 -3.62 -17.24
CA HIS A 125 -1.12 -3.69 -18.23
C HIS A 125 -2.11 -4.80 -17.93
N ALA A 126 -1.62 -6.02 -17.68
CA ALA A 126 -2.46 -7.18 -17.34
C ALA A 126 -3.23 -6.98 -16.02
N SER A 127 -2.60 -6.34 -15.02
CA SER A 127 -3.25 -6.03 -13.74
C SER A 127 -4.33 -4.95 -13.89
N ALA A 128 -4.09 -3.90 -14.69
CA ALA A 128 -5.09 -2.87 -14.96
C ALA A 128 -6.31 -3.43 -15.69
N GLN A 129 -6.10 -4.28 -16.72
CA GLN A 129 -7.18 -4.98 -17.40
C GLN A 129 -8.01 -5.82 -16.41
N ALA A 130 -7.36 -6.69 -15.64
CA ALA A 130 -8.03 -7.58 -14.70
C ALA A 130 -8.81 -6.80 -13.63
N LEU A 131 -8.21 -5.74 -13.08
CA LEU A 131 -8.86 -4.90 -12.07
C LEU A 131 -10.12 -4.23 -12.64
N LEU A 132 -10.06 -3.69 -13.84
CA LEU A 132 -11.22 -3.04 -14.48
C LEU A 132 -12.30 -4.05 -14.90
N GLN A 133 -11.92 -5.24 -15.37
CA GLN A 133 -12.86 -6.34 -15.62
C GLN A 133 -13.63 -6.72 -14.36
N GLY A 134 -12.96 -6.78 -13.21
CA GLY A 134 -13.61 -7.05 -11.93
C GLY A 134 -14.45 -5.87 -11.41
N MET A 135 -13.98 -4.64 -11.65
CA MET A 135 -14.66 -3.43 -11.16
C MET A 135 -15.97 -3.16 -11.90
N ALA A 136 -16.01 -3.41 -13.20
CA ALA A 136 -17.19 -3.14 -14.04
C ALA A 136 -17.35 -4.22 -15.14
N PRO A 137 -17.75 -5.44 -14.74
CA PRO A 137 -17.91 -6.56 -15.68
C PRO A 137 -18.88 -6.20 -16.81
N GLY A 138 -18.51 -6.49 -18.06
CA GLY A 138 -19.33 -6.23 -19.25
C GLY A 138 -19.43 -4.76 -19.67
N CYS A 139 -18.75 -3.84 -18.99
CA CYS A 139 -18.71 -2.42 -19.34
C CYS A 139 -17.52 -2.10 -20.23
N ALA A 140 -17.69 -1.16 -21.16
CA ALA A 140 -16.61 -0.67 -22.03
C ALA A 140 -15.64 0.22 -21.23
N MET A 141 -14.68 -0.40 -20.53
CA MET A 141 -13.66 0.29 -19.76
C MET A 141 -12.39 0.50 -20.58
N ARG A 142 -11.62 1.51 -20.20
CA ARG A 142 -10.30 1.79 -20.77
C ARG A 142 -9.33 2.19 -19.68
N TYR A 143 -8.03 1.96 -19.89
CA TYR A 143 -6.95 2.50 -19.07
C TYR A 143 -5.92 3.21 -19.93
N GLN A 144 -5.14 4.08 -19.33
CA GLN A 144 -4.06 4.82 -19.98
C GLN A 144 -2.72 4.21 -19.58
N ALA A 145 -1.83 4.00 -20.53
CA ALA A 145 -0.47 3.53 -20.31
C ALA A 145 0.43 3.87 -21.50
N LEU A 146 1.74 3.91 -21.29
CA LEU A 146 2.71 3.85 -22.38
C LEU A 146 2.76 2.43 -22.97
N PRO A 147 3.26 2.24 -24.20
CA PRO A 147 3.57 0.93 -24.74
C PRO A 147 4.47 0.12 -23.80
N GLU A 148 4.36 -1.20 -23.89
CA GLU A 148 5.14 -2.11 -23.05
C GLU A 148 6.64 -1.87 -23.21
N GLY A 149 7.36 -1.76 -22.07
CA GLY A 149 8.80 -1.56 -22.00
C GLY A 149 9.27 -0.11 -22.15
N GLU A 150 8.40 0.83 -22.47
CA GLU A 150 8.74 2.25 -22.49
C GLU A 150 8.85 2.81 -21.07
N ARG A 151 9.85 3.66 -20.83
CA ARG A 151 10.03 4.29 -19.52
C ARG A 151 8.91 5.28 -19.21
N ASN A 152 8.16 5.05 -18.14
CA ASN A 152 7.11 5.95 -17.67
C ASN A 152 7.60 6.80 -16.51
N ALA A 153 7.83 8.09 -16.74
CA ALA A 153 8.36 9.00 -15.72
C ALA A 153 7.44 9.20 -14.49
N LEU A 154 6.17 8.81 -14.55
CA LEU A 154 5.28 8.82 -13.37
C LEU A 154 5.66 7.70 -12.38
N PHE A 155 6.06 6.54 -12.90
CA PHE A 155 6.38 5.36 -12.09
C PHE A 155 7.90 5.15 -11.96
N ASP A 156 8.66 5.52 -13.01
CA ASP A 156 10.11 5.41 -13.11
C ASP A 156 10.78 6.77 -12.93
N GLY A 157 10.72 7.32 -11.73
CA GLY A 157 11.32 8.61 -11.41
C GLY A 157 12.84 8.63 -11.48
N GLY A 158 13.46 9.68 -10.94
CA GLY A 158 14.89 9.82 -10.84
C GLY A 158 15.54 8.81 -9.89
N LYS A 159 16.87 8.84 -9.83
CA LYS A 159 17.68 7.99 -8.94
C LYS A 159 18.58 8.87 -8.08
N ALA A 160 18.73 8.50 -6.82
CA ALA A 160 19.72 9.06 -5.91
C ALA A 160 20.41 7.93 -5.15
N PRO A 161 21.66 8.14 -4.68
CA PRO A 161 22.35 7.17 -3.83
C PRO A 161 21.56 6.90 -2.56
N ALA A 162 21.39 5.63 -2.21
CA ALA A 162 20.84 5.24 -0.93
C ALA A 162 21.93 5.43 0.18
N PRO A 163 21.51 5.73 1.42
CA PRO A 163 22.44 5.70 2.55
C PRO A 163 23.10 4.33 2.70
N PRO A 164 24.26 4.27 3.38
CA PRO A 164 24.93 3.00 3.68
C PRO A 164 24.02 2.05 4.45
N VAL A 165 23.92 0.80 3.98
CA VAL A 165 23.08 -0.24 4.57
C VAL A 165 23.66 -0.75 5.87
N ARG A 166 22.83 -0.88 6.92
CA ARG A 166 23.14 -1.53 8.19
C ARG A 166 22.48 -2.90 8.26
N LEU A 167 23.25 -3.89 8.66
CA LEU A 167 22.78 -5.26 8.89
C LEU A 167 22.67 -5.47 10.40
N GLU A 168 21.56 -5.07 11.00
CA GLU A 168 21.27 -5.29 12.42
C GLU A 168 21.29 -6.78 12.77
N ALA A 169 21.45 -7.14 14.03
CA ALA A 169 21.56 -8.53 14.47
C ALA A 169 20.41 -9.40 13.98
N GLU A 170 19.18 -8.89 14.04
CA GLU A 170 18.00 -9.59 13.53
C GLU A 170 18.07 -9.80 12.02
N THR A 171 18.44 -8.78 11.24
CA THR A 171 18.65 -8.89 9.79
C THR A 171 19.71 -9.95 9.46
N ARG A 172 20.82 -10.00 10.23
CA ARG A 172 21.87 -11.02 10.06
C ARG A 172 21.34 -12.42 10.36
N ALA A 173 20.52 -12.59 11.39
CA ALA A 173 19.85 -13.86 11.70
C ALA A 173 18.94 -14.32 10.56
N GLN A 174 18.14 -13.41 9.99
CA GLN A 174 17.28 -13.71 8.84
C GLN A 174 18.07 -14.03 7.58
N LEU A 175 19.20 -13.35 7.33
CA LEU A 175 20.11 -13.67 6.23
C LEU A 175 20.71 -15.07 6.37
N ALA A 176 21.14 -15.45 7.58
CA ALA A 176 21.65 -16.78 7.87
C ALA A 176 20.55 -17.85 7.70
N HIS A 177 19.33 -17.56 8.15
CA HIS A 177 18.19 -18.46 7.96
C HIS A 177 17.89 -18.66 6.46
N LEU A 178 17.75 -17.58 5.69
CA LEU A 178 17.54 -17.69 4.24
C LEU A 178 18.68 -18.46 3.55
N GLN A 179 19.94 -18.19 3.91
CA GLN A 179 21.10 -18.94 3.38
C GLN A 179 20.98 -20.45 3.70
N ALA A 180 20.56 -20.82 4.92
CA ALA A 180 20.36 -22.21 5.29
C ALA A 180 19.26 -22.88 4.44
N VAL A 181 18.14 -22.19 4.20
CA VAL A 181 17.05 -22.66 3.32
C VAL A 181 17.57 -22.89 1.90
N LEU A 182 18.33 -21.95 1.35
CA LEU A 182 18.88 -22.02 -0.01
C LEU A 182 19.90 -23.15 -0.18
N SER A 183 20.75 -23.37 0.84
CA SER A 183 21.89 -24.30 0.79
C SER A 183 21.54 -25.73 1.20
N ALA A 184 20.39 -25.97 1.82
CA ALA A 184 20.02 -27.29 2.30
C ALA A 184 19.73 -28.26 1.14
N CYS A 185 20.06 -29.54 1.35
CA CYS A 185 19.76 -30.61 0.43
C CYS A 185 18.59 -31.44 0.96
N HIS A 186 17.69 -31.90 0.12
CA HIS A 186 16.59 -32.74 0.51
C HIS A 186 17.10 -34.15 0.87
N HIS A 187 16.89 -34.63 2.12
CA HIS A 187 17.33 -35.92 2.65
C HIS A 187 18.81 -36.22 2.37
N GLY A 188 19.70 -35.23 2.46
CA GLY A 188 21.13 -35.43 2.25
C GLY A 188 21.54 -35.61 0.78
N ARG A 189 20.59 -35.52 -0.16
CA ARG A 189 20.87 -35.58 -1.60
C ARG A 189 20.70 -34.19 -2.21
N CYS A 190 21.78 -33.59 -2.65
CA CYS A 190 21.75 -32.46 -3.53
C CYS A 190 21.56 -32.93 -4.97
N ALA A 191 20.50 -32.53 -5.65
CA ALA A 191 20.30 -32.84 -7.07
C ALA A 191 21.30 -32.10 -7.96
N THR A 192 21.91 -31.05 -7.45
CA THR A 192 22.94 -30.25 -8.10
C THR A 192 24.11 -29.98 -7.15
N ALA A 193 25.21 -29.49 -7.68
CA ALA A 193 26.33 -29.00 -6.88
C ALA A 193 25.87 -27.94 -5.85
N PRO A 194 26.64 -27.72 -4.76
CA PRO A 194 26.39 -26.62 -3.83
C PRO A 194 26.16 -25.30 -4.58
N PRO A 195 25.41 -24.35 -4.01
CA PRO A 195 25.17 -23.08 -4.66
C PRO A 195 26.50 -22.46 -5.10
N THR A 196 26.58 -22.04 -6.35
CA THR A 196 27.81 -21.46 -6.90
C THR A 196 28.14 -20.10 -6.29
N ARG A 197 27.17 -19.50 -5.60
CA ARG A 197 27.31 -18.25 -4.87
C ARG A 197 26.62 -18.32 -3.51
N LEU A 198 27.31 -17.84 -2.49
CA LEU A 198 26.69 -17.57 -1.20
C LEU A 198 25.87 -16.29 -1.28
N LEU A 199 24.70 -16.31 -0.65
CA LEU A 199 23.89 -15.11 -0.47
C LEU A 199 24.54 -14.16 0.54
N TYR A 200 25.09 -14.72 1.63
CA TYR A 200 25.52 -13.98 2.79
C TYR A 200 26.86 -14.49 3.31
N GLU A 201 27.78 -13.56 3.45
CA GLU A 201 29.05 -13.79 4.12
C GLU A 201 28.96 -13.19 5.55
N PRO A 202 29.12 -14.00 6.62
CA PRO A 202 29.00 -13.51 8.00
C PRO A 202 29.92 -12.32 8.32
N ALA A 203 31.08 -12.23 7.66
CA ALA A 203 32.03 -11.13 7.79
C ALA A 203 31.65 -9.86 7.01
N THR A 204 30.50 -9.84 6.32
CA THR A 204 30.04 -8.67 5.56
C THR A 204 29.91 -7.45 6.48
N ARG A 205 30.66 -6.39 6.16
CA ARG A 205 30.73 -5.15 6.95
C ARG A 205 29.56 -4.23 6.63
N ASP A 206 29.00 -3.62 7.68
CA ASP A 206 27.98 -2.57 7.53
C ASP A 206 28.49 -1.40 6.70
N GLY A 207 27.59 -0.79 5.92
CA GLY A 207 27.93 0.33 5.04
C GLY A 207 28.70 -0.07 3.77
N SER A 208 29.07 -1.34 3.61
CA SER A 208 29.77 -1.79 2.41
C SER A 208 28.83 -1.96 1.22
N PRO A 209 29.31 -1.84 -0.04
CA PRO A 209 28.55 -2.20 -1.23
C PRO A 209 28.07 -3.65 -1.21
N ALA A 210 28.84 -4.56 -0.57
CA ALA A 210 28.45 -5.95 -0.39
C ALA A 210 27.23 -6.08 0.52
N ALA A 211 27.14 -5.33 1.63
CA ALA A 211 25.97 -5.33 2.50
C ALA A 211 24.70 -4.89 1.76
N ALA A 212 24.79 -3.81 0.96
CA ALA A 212 23.69 -3.32 0.16
C ALA A 212 23.24 -4.34 -0.91
N SER A 213 24.19 -4.95 -1.60
CA SER A 213 23.93 -5.98 -2.62
C SER A 213 23.30 -7.23 -2.01
N THR A 214 23.83 -7.69 -0.87
CA THR A 214 23.32 -8.84 -0.11
C THR A 214 21.88 -8.59 0.34
N LEU A 215 21.59 -7.45 0.97
CA LEU A 215 20.25 -7.16 1.47
C LEU A 215 19.25 -7.02 0.33
N LYS A 216 19.63 -6.40 -0.79
CA LYS A 216 18.79 -6.28 -1.97
C LYS A 216 18.46 -7.67 -2.56
N LEU A 217 19.46 -8.53 -2.72
CA LEU A 217 19.27 -9.88 -3.25
C LEU A 217 18.40 -10.72 -2.30
N ALA A 218 18.71 -10.70 -1.00
CA ALA A 218 17.96 -11.44 0.01
C ALA A 218 16.49 -11.00 0.07
N GLY A 219 16.24 -9.69 -0.01
CA GLY A 219 14.87 -9.16 -0.09
C GLY A 219 14.10 -9.70 -1.29
N GLY A 220 14.75 -9.76 -2.47
CA GLY A 220 14.14 -10.33 -3.68
C GLY A 220 13.90 -11.84 -3.58
N LEU A 221 14.82 -12.61 -2.99
CA LEU A 221 14.64 -14.05 -2.79
C LEU A 221 13.56 -14.35 -1.74
N ALA A 222 13.47 -13.56 -0.67
CA ALA A 222 12.38 -13.67 0.30
C ALA A 222 11.02 -13.34 -0.33
N GLU A 223 10.97 -12.32 -1.20
CA GLU A 223 9.78 -12.01 -2.00
C GLU A 223 9.40 -13.19 -2.92
N ASN A 224 10.38 -13.85 -3.57
CA ASN A 224 10.09 -15.00 -4.42
C ASN A 224 9.45 -16.16 -3.64
N LEU A 225 9.91 -16.45 -2.42
CA LEU A 225 9.26 -17.45 -1.55
C LEU A 225 7.84 -17.03 -1.17
N MET A 226 7.60 -15.75 -0.92
CA MET A 226 6.24 -15.24 -0.68
C MET A 226 5.37 -15.38 -1.93
N LEU A 227 5.91 -15.09 -3.12
CA LEU A 227 5.17 -15.26 -4.38
C LEU A 227 4.80 -16.73 -4.61
N GLU A 228 5.68 -17.69 -4.30
CA GLU A 228 5.35 -19.13 -4.32
C GLU A 228 4.16 -19.46 -3.40
N ASP A 229 4.18 -18.93 -2.15
CA ASP A 229 3.09 -19.15 -1.21
C ASP A 229 1.77 -18.58 -1.72
N VAL A 230 1.76 -17.31 -2.14
CA VAL A 230 0.50 -16.67 -2.57
C VAL A 230 0.01 -17.14 -3.94
N GLU A 231 0.87 -17.66 -4.82
CA GLU A 231 0.47 -18.34 -6.05
C GLU A 231 -0.24 -19.68 -5.77
N GLY A 232 0.00 -20.25 -4.61
CA GLY A 232 -0.66 -21.48 -4.20
C GLY A 232 0.20 -22.74 -4.38
N PHE A 233 1.51 -22.61 -4.48
CA PHE A 233 2.41 -23.76 -4.48
C PHE A 233 2.16 -24.63 -3.25
N ASP A 234 2.26 -25.94 -3.41
CA ASP A 234 2.04 -26.87 -2.30
C ASP A 234 3.22 -26.84 -1.30
N ALA A 235 3.03 -27.47 -0.15
CA ALA A 235 4.04 -27.47 0.91
C ALA A 235 5.35 -28.16 0.50
N ALA A 236 5.34 -29.05 -0.49
CA ALA A 236 6.54 -29.72 -0.97
C ALA A 236 7.33 -28.86 -1.97
N GLN A 237 6.64 -27.95 -2.65
CA GLN A 237 7.23 -27.02 -3.60
C GLN A 237 7.74 -25.74 -2.91
N LEU A 238 7.02 -25.21 -1.92
CA LEU A 238 7.33 -23.96 -1.21
C LEU A 238 8.73 -24.03 -0.58
N GLY A 239 9.67 -23.27 -1.14
CA GLY A 239 11.06 -23.30 -0.72
C GLY A 239 11.62 -24.75 -0.66
N TRP A 240 11.25 -25.58 -1.63
CA TRP A 240 11.62 -27.01 -1.72
C TRP A 240 11.14 -27.87 -0.52
N GLY A 241 10.03 -27.49 0.10
CA GLY A 241 9.50 -28.14 1.29
C GLY A 241 10.25 -27.84 2.59
N ARG A 242 11.08 -26.81 2.63
CA ARG A 242 11.93 -26.44 3.78
C ARG A 242 11.41 -25.27 4.58
N VAL A 243 10.45 -24.58 4.06
CA VAL A 243 9.78 -23.45 4.73
C VAL A 243 8.28 -23.68 4.76
N ASP A 244 7.69 -23.31 5.85
CA ASP A 244 6.25 -23.15 5.97
C ASP A 244 5.85 -21.67 5.81
N ARG A 245 4.56 -21.39 5.82
CA ARG A 245 4.03 -20.03 5.69
C ARG A 245 4.50 -19.09 6.81
N ALA A 246 4.72 -19.61 8.01
CA ALA A 246 5.20 -18.82 9.13
C ALA A 246 6.67 -18.40 8.89
N ALA A 247 7.50 -19.32 8.40
CA ALA A 247 8.88 -19.03 8.01
C ALA A 247 8.94 -18.05 6.84
N VAL A 248 8.08 -18.19 5.81
CA VAL A 248 7.98 -17.21 4.71
C VAL A 248 7.63 -15.82 5.25
N ALA A 249 6.64 -15.72 6.15
CA ALA A 249 6.26 -14.45 6.77
C ALA A 249 7.41 -13.81 7.56
N GLN A 250 8.22 -14.60 8.25
CA GLN A 250 9.42 -14.12 8.95
C GLN A 250 10.50 -13.64 7.97
N LEU A 251 10.76 -14.38 6.90
CA LEU A 251 11.76 -14.02 5.89
C LEU A 251 11.41 -12.73 5.13
N LEU A 252 10.12 -12.37 5.04
CA LEU A 252 9.69 -11.09 4.46
C LEU A 252 10.24 -9.86 5.18
N ALA A 253 10.70 -10.00 6.42
CA ALA A 253 11.46 -8.94 7.10
C ALA A 253 12.68 -8.49 6.29
N LEU A 254 13.32 -9.37 5.51
CA LEU A 254 14.41 -9.01 4.61
C LEU A 254 13.95 -8.11 3.45
N HIS A 255 12.77 -8.39 2.87
CA HIS A 255 12.19 -7.54 1.84
C HIS A 255 11.82 -6.17 2.40
N ASN A 256 11.11 -6.11 3.52
CA ASN A 256 10.73 -4.87 4.17
C ASN A 256 11.96 -4.03 4.57
N THR A 257 12.99 -4.66 5.16
CA THR A 257 14.24 -3.99 5.55
C THR A 257 15.01 -3.48 4.33
N SER A 258 15.07 -4.28 3.27
CA SER A 258 15.70 -3.86 2.00
C SER A 258 15.04 -2.59 1.46
N PHE A 259 13.72 -2.52 1.45
CA PHE A 259 12.97 -1.36 0.99
C PHE A 259 13.09 -0.17 1.96
N ALA A 260 13.04 -0.41 3.26
CA ALA A 260 13.23 0.63 4.28
C ALA A 260 14.58 1.33 4.14
N GLN A 261 15.65 0.59 3.80
CA GLN A 261 17.00 1.14 3.69
C GLN A 261 17.38 1.62 2.27
N SER A 262 16.71 1.13 1.20
CA SER A 262 17.09 1.45 -0.17
C SER A 262 16.07 2.26 -0.98
N LYS A 263 14.80 2.32 -0.56
CA LYS A 263 13.72 3.00 -1.30
C LYS A 263 13.09 4.14 -0.51
N ARG A 264 12.96 3.98 0.80
CA ARG A 264 12.28 4.96 1.67
C ARG A 264 13.15 6.13 2.16
N PRO A 265 14.50 6.07 2.21
CA PRO A 265 15.29 7.22 2.62
C PRO A 265 14.97 8.44 1.78
N LEU A 266 14.84 9.60 2.45
CA LEU A 266 14.31 10.82 1.83
C LEU A 266 15.01 11.21 0.52
N PRO A 267 16.36 11.17 0.38
CA PRO A 267 16.99 11.53 -0.88
C PRO A 267 16.55 10.61 -2.04
N VAL A 268 16.43 9.30 -1.78
CA VAL A 268 16.00 8.32 -2.78
C VAL A 268 14.52 8.51 -3.11
N ALA A 269 13.69 8.66 -2.08
CA ALA A 269 12.25 8.87 -2.22
C ALA A 269 11.94 10.16 -2.98
N THR A 270 12.67 11.25 -2.68
CA THR A 270 12.53 12.53 -3.39
C THR A 270 12.87 12.38 -4.87
N ALA A 271 14.02 11.79 -5.21
CA ALA A 271 14.38 11.59 -6.60
C ALA A 271 13.37 10.71 -7.36
N ALA A 272 12.88 9.64 -6.72
CA ALA A 272 12.03 8.65 -7.38
C ALA A 272 10.54 9.04 -7.44
N ALA A 273 10.02 9.79 -6.48
CA ALA A 273 8.57 10.00 -6.35
C ALA A 273 8.11 11.46 -6.45
N SER A 274 9.02 12.45 -6.58
CA SER A 274 8.63 13.88 -6.71
C SER A 274 7.71 14.12 -7.91
N ASN A 275 8.00 13.52 -9.06
CA ASN A 275 7.18 13.68 -10.25
C ASN A 275 5.75 13.15 -10.01
N LEU A 276 5.63 11.93 -9.52
CA LEU A 276 4.33 11.34 -9.19
C LEU A 276 3.57 12.18 -8.15
N LEU A 277 4.23 12.58 -7.05
CA LEU A 277 3.58 13.37 -6.00
C LEU A 277 3.11 14.74 -6.50
N ALA A 278 3.87 15.39 -7.38
CA ALA A 278 3.47 16.66 -7.99
C ALA A 278 2.17 16.52 -8.79
N HIS A 279 2.06 15.49 -9.62
CA HIS A 279 0.85 15.22 -10.41
C HIS A 279 -0.34 14.74 -9.56
N LEU A 280 -0.10 13.98 -8.50
CA LEU A 280 -1.14 13.61 -7.51
C LEU A 280 -1.70 14.87 -6.83
N LEU A 281 -0.82 15.77 -6.37
CA LEU A 281 -1.22 17.02 -5.75
C LEU A 281 -1.97 17.93 -6.74
N ALA A 282 -1.52 18.02 -7.99
CA ALA A 282 -2.19 18.73 -9.07
C ALA A 282 -3.62 18.18 -9.32
N THR A 283 -3.79 16.86 -9.26
CA THR A 283 -5.10 16.22 -9.42
C THR A 283 -6.06 16.58 -8.28
N VAL A 284 -5.57 16.56 -7.04
CA VAL A 284 -6.35 17.00 -5.88
C VAL A 284 -6.73 18.49 -5.97
N GLN A 285 -5.79 19.34 -6.41
CA GLN A 285 -6.04 20.79 -6.61
C GLN A 285 -7.10 21.03 -7.69
N ALA A 286 -7.00 20.37 -8.84
CA ALA A 286 -8.00 20.46 -9.90
C ALA A 286 -9.39 20.03 -9.43
N ALA A 287 -9.49 18.99 -8.59
CA ALA A 287 -10.76 18.51 -8.05
C ALA A 287 -11.46 19.50 -7.10
N VAL A 288 -10.73 20.46 -6.54
CA VAL A 288 -11.29 21.57 -5.73
C VAL A 288 -11.36 22.90 -6.50
N GLY A 289 -11.23 22.88 -7.82
CA GLY A 289 -11.35 24.07 -8.68
C GLY A 289 -10.13 24.99 -8.68
N GLN A 290 -8.98 24.53 -8.19
CA GLN A 290 -7.72 25.29 -8.27
C GLN A 290 -7.00 24.98 -9.59
N THR A 291 -6.23 25.94 -10.10
CA THR A 291 -5.37 25.77 -11.26
C THR A 291 -4.00 25.24 -10.81
N PRO A 292 -3.64 23.98 -11.12
CA PRO A 292 -2.34 23.43 -10.74
C PRO A 292 -1.23 23.92 -11.68
N SER A 293 0.03 23.90 -11.20
CA SER A 293 1.22 24.28 -11.97
C SER A 293 1.75 23.18 -12.90
N VAL A 294 1.32 21.93 -12.70
CA VAL A 294 1.63 20.77 -13.54
C VAL A 294 0.33 20.07 -13.94
N ALA A 295 0.37 19.22 -14.95
CA ALA A 295 -0.80 18.51 -15.44
C ALA A 295 -1.43 17.64 -14.33
N ALA A 296 -2.75 17.68 -14.18
CA ALA A 296 -3.49 16.72 -13.38
C ALA A 296 -3.55 15.34 -14.08
N LEU A 297 -3.55 14.25 -13.31
CA LEU A 297 -3.63 12.88 -13.84
C LEU A 297 -5.01 12.53 -14.41
N ALA A 298 -6.03 13.28 -14.02
CA ALA A 298 -7.40 13.00 -14.42
C ALA A 298 -8.24 14.30 -14.43
N PRO A 299 -9.35 14.34 -15.18
CA PRO A 299 -10.27 15.48 -15.19
C PRO A 299 -10.85 15.77 -13.79
N PRO A 300 -11.25 17.02 -13.49
CA PRO A 300 -11.84 17.39 -12.19
C PRO A 300 -13.15 16.64 -11.84
N SER A 301 -13.84 16.09 -12.85
CA SER A 301 -15.06 15.26 -12.67
C SER A 301 -14.77 13.86 -12.18
N THR A 302 -13.50 13.44 -12.15
CA THR A 302 -13.09 12.10 -11.69
C THR A 302 -13.41 11.91 -10.21
N ARG A 303 -13.99 10.77 -9.87
CA ARG A 303 -14.29 10.36 -8.50
C ARG A 303 -13.33 9.28 -7.99
N LEU A 304 -12.90 8.40 -8.88
CA LEU A 304 -11.94 7.35 -8.55
C LEU A 304 -10.80 7.34 -9.59
N LEU A 305 -9.58 7.59 -9.13
CA LEU A 305 -8.36 7.45 -9.93
C LEU A 305 -7.57 6.25 -9.41
N VAL A 306 -7.25 5.30 -10.29
CA VAL A 306 -6.43 4.13 -9.96
C VAL A 306 -5.13 4.18 -10.75
N LEU A 307 -4.01 4.11 -10.04
CA LEU A 307 -2.66 4.02 -10.60
C LEU A 307 -2.13 2.62 -10.34
N VAL A 308 -1.85 1.85 -11.38
CA VAL A 308 -1.31 0.48 -11.26
C VAL A 308 0.19 0.52 -11.46
N GLY A 309 0.93 0.43 -10.35
CA GLY A 309 2.38 0.51 -10.30
C GLY A 309 3.01 -0.70 -9.60
N HIS A 310 4.07 -0.43 -8.85
CA HIS A 310 4.97 -1.40 -8.24
C HIS A 310 5.07 -1.20 -6.73
N ASP A 311 5.61 -2.20 -6.03
CA ASP A 311 6.06 -2.11 -4.63
C ASP A 311 7.02 -0.92 -4.41
N THR A 312 7.95 -0.71 -5.34
CA THR A 312 8.87 0.43 -5.32
C THR A 312 8.16 1.77 -5.31
N ASN A 313 7.04 1.93 -6.04
CA ASN A 313 6.25 3.16 -6.04
C ASN A 313 5.56 3.39 -4.68
N LEU A 314 5.03 2.33 -4.05
CA LEU A 314 4.48 2.41 -2.70
C LEU A 314 5.56 2.83 -1.70
N ALA A 315 6.73 2.20 -1.77
CA ALA A 315 7.84 2.46 -0.85
C ALA A 315 8.39 3.89 -1.00
N THR A 316 8.66 4.33 -2.24
CA THR A 316 9.23 5.66 -2.49
C THR A 316 8.23 6.77 -2.19
N LEU A 317 6.96 6.61 -2.59
CA LEU A 317 5.93 7.58 -2.24
C LEU A 317 5.70 7.62 -0.72
N GLY A 318 5.63 6.48 -0.04
CA GLY A 318 5.53 6.42 1.42
C GLY A 318 6.72 7.07 2.13
N GLY A 319 7.94 6.87 1.64
CA GLY A 319 9.14 7.56 2.13
C GLY A 319 9.07 9.08 1.92
N LEU A 320 8.61 9.52 0.76
CA LEU A 320 8.43 10.94 0.45
C LEU A 320 7.32 11.58 1.30
N LEU A 321 6.21 10.89 1.52
CA LEU A 321 5.13 11.30 2.43
C LEU A 321 5.53 11.23 3.92
N GLY A 322 6.67 10.65 4.27
CA GLY A 322 7.12 10.50 5.66
C GLY A 322 6.19 9.61 6.51
N VAL A 323 5.39 8.75 5.89
CA VAL A 323 4.44 7.85 6.56
C VAL A 323 5.00 6.44 6.65
N GLN A 324 4.61 5.70 7.67
CA GLN A 324 4.98 4.30 7.85
C GLN A 324 3.74 3.47 8.11
N TRP A 325 3.78 2.23 7.62
CA TRP A 325 2.73 1.24 7.86
C TRP A 325 3.37 -0.15 7.97
N HIS A 326 3.46 -0.65 9.11
CA HIS A 326 3.81 -2.05 9.36
C HIS A 326 2.74 -2.66 10.26
N ARG A 327 2.34 -3.88 9.97
CA ARG A 327 1.35 -4.60 10.77
C ARG A 327 1.83 -6.04 10.96
N SER A 328 1.82 -6.51 12.21
CA SER A 328 2.21 -7.88 12.53
C SER A 328 1.33 -8.94 11.87
N ASP A 329 0.04 -8.62 11.62
CA ASP A 329 -0.91 -9.47 10.90
C ASP A 329 -0.81 -9.35 9.37
N ARG A 330 0.08 -8.49 8.86
CA ARG A 330 0.38 -8.25 7.44
C ARG A 330 1.89 -8.14 7.28
N PRO A 331 2.61 -9.30 7.23
CA PRO A 331 4.08 -9.31 7.28
C PRO A 331 4.77 -8.71 6.05
N ASP A 332 4.09 -8.65 4.90
CA ASP A 332 4.56 -7.89 3.73
C ASP A 332 4.01 -6.46 3.79
N ASP A 333 4.91 -5.48 3.82
CA ASP A 333 4.54 -4.06 3.77
C ASP A 333 4.08 -3.64 2.35
N TYR A 334 4.36 -4.44 1.33
CA TYR A 334 4.10 -4.13 -0.07
C TYR A 334 3.49 -5.33 -0.83
N PRO A 335 2.44 -5.99 -0.35
CA PRO A 335 1.91 -7.20 -0.96
C PRO A 335 1.37 -6.94 -2.36
N PRO A 336 1.31 -7.94 -3.26
CA PRO A 336 0.59 -7.85 -4.52
C PRO A 336 -0.84 -7.34 -4.30
N GLY A 337 -1.28 -6.33 -5.08
CA GLY A 337 -2.58 -5.68 -4.86
C GLY A 337 -2.65 -4.77 -3.64
N GLY A 338 -1.57 -4.61 -2.87
CA GLY A 338 -1.46 -3.62 -1.80
C GLY A 338 -1.45 -2.20 -2.36
N ALA A 339 -2.05 -1.25 -1.62
CA ALA A 339 -2.22 0.10 -2.12
C ALA A 339 -2.01 1.18 -1.06
N LEU A 340 -1.50 2.32 -1.53
CA LEU A 340 -1.53 3.61 -0.84
C LEU A 340 -2.67 4.44 -1.42
N VAL A 341 -3.49 5.04 -0.56
CA VAL A 341 -4.73 5.73 -0.95
C VAL A 341 -4.73 7.15 -0.41
N LEU A 342 -5.05 8.10 -1.28
CA LEU A 342 -5.29 9.50 -0.93
C LEU A 342 -6.78 9.78 -1.15
N ASP A 343 -7.47 10.18 -0.10
CA ASP A 343 -8.88 10.59 -0.15
C ASP A 343 -8.97 12.10 0.01
N LEU A 344 -9.61 12.76 -0.94
CA LEU A 344 -10.08 14.14 -0.81
C LEU A 344 -11.49 14.12 -0.24
N LEU A 345 -11.67 14.71 0.91
CA LEU A 345 -12.96 14.86 1.57
C LEU A 345 -13.33 16.36 1.64
N GLU A 346 -14.60 16.63 1.89
CA GLU A 346 -15.10 17.97 2.18
C GLU A 346 -15.96 17.93 3.44
N ARG A 347 -15.75 18.88 4.34
CA ARG A 347 -16.54 19.10 5.54
C ARG A 347 -16.80 20.58 5.69
N ASP A 348 -18.07 20.98 5.75
CA ASP A 348 -18.50 22.39 5.84
C ASP A 348 -17.89 23.28 4.75
N GLY A 349 -17.78 22.78 3.51
CA GLY A 349 -17.13 23.48 2.40
C GLY A 349 -15.60 23.50 2.43
N ALA A 350 -14.97 22.99 3.49
CA ALA A 350 -13.52 22.95 3.61
C ALA A 350 -12.96 21.62 3.09
N PRO A 351 -11.99 21.62 2.15
CA PRO A 351 -11.37 20.41 1.65
C PRO A 351 -10.34 19.85 2.66
N LEU A 352 -10.38 18.54 2.83
CA LEU A 352 -9.53 17.75 3.72
C LEU A 352 -8.85 16.64 2.94
N LEU A 353 -7.60 16.31 3.29
CA LEU A 353 -6.85 15.18 2.76
C LEU A 353 -6.70 14.10 3.84
N ARG A 354 -6.93 12.84 3.47
CA ARG A 354 -6.64 11.66 4.27
C ARG A 354 -5.74 10.72 3.48
N VAL A 355 -4.73 10.18 4.15
CA VAL A 355 -3.87 9.12 3.58
C VAL A 355 -4.14 7.82 4.34
N ARG A 356 -4.25 6.71 3.62
CA ARG A 356 -4.44 5.38 4.21
C ARG A 356 -3.84 4.29 3.33
N THR A 357 -3.70 3.10 3.87
CA THR A 357 -3.36 1.91 3.10
C THR A 357 -4.56 0.99 2.91
N LEU A 358 -4.49 0.15 1.88
CA LEU A 358 -5.33 -1.03 1.68
C LEU A 358 -4.39 -2.20 1.42
N MET A 359 -4.25 -3.10 2.41
CA MET A 359 -3.28 -4.20 2.33
C MET A 359 -3.99 -5.56 2.43
N PRO A 360 -3.96 -6.38 1.36
CA PRO A 360 -4.47 -7.74 1.42
C PRO A 360 -3.61 -8.60 2.33
N SER A 361 -4.20 -9.62 2.97
CA SER A 361 -3.44 -10.65 3.67
C SER A 361 -2.86 -11.66 2.68
N LEU A 362 -1.73 -12.30 3.03
CA LEU A 362 -1.14 -13.35 2.21
C LEU A 362 -2.12 -14.53 2.04
N SER A 363 -2.90 -14.87 3.09
CA SER A 363 -3.93 -15.91 3.01
C SER A 363 -5.04 -15.56 2.03
N ALA A 364 -5.45 -14.29 1.97
CA ALA A 364 -6.45 -13.83 1.01
C ALA A 364 -5.92 -13.87 -0.42
N LEU A 365 -4.68 -13.45 -0.64
CA LEU A 365 -4.02 -13.54 -1.95
C LEU A 365 -3.94 -14.99 -2.42
N ARG A 366 -3.50 -15.91 -1.54
CA ARG A 366 -3.43 -17.34 -1.84
C ARG A 366 -4.80 -17.95 -2.16
N SER A 367 -5.85 -17.59 -1.42
CA SER A 367 -7.20 -18.14 -1.64
C SER A 367 -7.97 -17.45 -2.77
N GLY A 368 -7.51 -16.31 -3.26
CA GLY A 368 -8.22 -15.45 -4.22
C GLY A 368 -9.47 -14.78 -3.62
N ARG A 369 -9.64 -14.80 -2.29
CA ARG A 369 -10.81 -14.23 -1.59
C ARG A 369 -10.44 -12.91 -0.94
N LEU A 370 -11.02 -11.82 -1.44
CA LEU A 370 -10.78 -10.46 -0.97
C LEU A 370 -12.05 -9.87 -0.38
N ASP A 371 -12.40 -10.27 0.84
CA ASP A 371 -13.47 -9.66 1.64
C ASP A 371 -12.94 -8.44 2.45
N ASP A 372 -13.75 -7.89 3.35
CA ASP A 372 -13.37 -6.70 4.13
C ASP A 372 -12.24 -6.98 5.13
N GLU A 373 -12.22 -8.15 5.76
CA GLU A 373 -11.17 -8.55 6.69
C GLU A 373 -9.86 -8.85 5.95
N ALA A 374 -9.99 -9.43 4.75
CA ALA A 374 -8.86 -9.73 3.90
C ALA A 374 -8.11 -8.48 3.43
N LEU A 375 -8.83 -7.36 3.20
CA LEU A 375 -8.28 -6.09 2.74
C LEU A 375 -8.27 -5.06 3.88
N ALA A 376 -7.25 -5.13 4.73
CA ALA A 376 -7.10 -4.24 5.87
C ALA A 376 -6.81 -2.79 5.44
N SER A 377 -7.50 -1.84 6.07
CA SER A 377 -7.24 -0.41 5.89
C SER A 377 -6.63 0.19 7.16
N SER A 378 -5.55 0.94 6.99
CA SER A 378 -4.92 1.70 8.09
C SER A 378 -4.81 3.17 7.68
N THR A 379 -5.36 4.07 8.49
CA THR A 379 -5.19 5.51 8.28
C THR A 379 -3.79 5.93 8.73
N LEU A 380 -3.15 6.77 7.92
CA LEU A 380 -1.81 7.27 8.15
C LEU A 380 -1.87 8.78 8.46
N VAL A 381 -1.02 9.24 9.35
CA VAL A 381 -0.91 10.65 9.70
C VAL A 381 0.29 11.25 8.97
N LEU A 382 0.05 12.28 8.17
CA LEU A 382 1.12 13.05 7.55
C LEU A 382 1.84 13.89 8.62
N PRO A 383 3.19 13.89 8.68
CA PRO A 383 3.92 14.65 9.71
C PRO A 383 3.56 16.13 9.76
N GLY A 384 3.28 16.75 8.61
CA GLY A 384 2.85 18.15 8.52
C GLY A 384 1.42 18.43 9.00
N CYS A 385 0.67 17.42 9.42
CA CYS A 385 -0.73 17.55 9.84
C CYS A 385 -0.92 17.50 11.37
N HIS A 386 0.14 17.70 12.14
CA HIS A 386 0.10 17.88 13.59
C HIS A 386 -0.66 16.78 14.37
N GLY A 387 -0.59 15.54 13.90
CA GLY A 387 -1.27 14.40 14.51
C GLY A 387 -2.68 14.13 13.98
N GLU A 388 -3.24 15.00 13.15
CA GLU A 388 -4.59 14.86 12.60
C GLU A 388 -4.61 13.91 11.41
N ALA A 389 -5.52 12.93 11.46
CA ALA A 389 -5.74 11.97 10.38
C ALA A 389 -6.49 12.57 9.18
N LEU A 390 -7.32 13.59 9.42
CA LEU A 390 -7.99 14.42 8.41
C LEU A 390 -7.31 15.79 8.39
N CYS A 391 -6.43 16.00 7.44
CA CYS A 391 -5.61 17.19 7.32
C CYS A 391 -6.29 18.24 6.46
N PRO A 392 -6.42 19.51 6.87
CA PRO A 392 -6.86 20.57 5.98
C PRO A 392 -6.00 20.60 4.71
N LEU A 393 -6.61 20.59 3.53
CA LEU A 393 -5.89 20.51 2.26
C LEU A 393 -4.81 21.61 2.08
N PRO A 394 -5.03 22.88 2.50
CA PRO A 394 -3.96 23.87 2.42
C PRO A 394 -2.73 23.52 3.26
N VAL A 395 -2.92 22.95 4.47
CA VAL A 395 -1.84 22.53 5.37
C VAL A 395 -1.10 21.32 4.76
N ALA A 396 -1.84 20.30 4.36
CA ALA A 396 -1.25 19.13 3.70
C ALA A 396 -0.48 19.53 2.44
N SER A 397 -1.06 20.36 1.57
CA SER A 397 -0.43 20.81 0.32
C SER A 397 0.82 21.64 0.56
N ALA A 398 0.83 22.54 1.56
CA ALA A 398 2.02 23.30 1.90
C ALA A 398 3.17 22.39 2.34
N TRP A 399 2.90 21.42 3.22
CA TRP A 399 3.89 20.46 3.67
C TRP A 399 4.36 19.52 2.55
N LEU A 400 3.45 18.97 1.74
CA LEU A 400 3.79 18.09 0.63
C LEU A 400 4.68 18.77 -0.41
N ARG A 401 4.47 20.04 -0.69
CA ARG A 401 5.36 20.82 -1.59
C ARG A 401 6.79 20.89 -1.09
N THR A 402 7.04 20.92 0.22
CA THR A 402 8.40 20.92 0.77
C THR A 402 9.14 19.60 0.55
N ARG A 403 8.42 18.54 0.16
CA ARG A 403 8.98 17.20 -0.10
C ARG A 403 9.31 16.97 -1.57
N ILE A 404 8.77 17.77 -2.46
CA ILE A 404 8.96 17.66 -3.90
C ILE A 404 10.24 18.41 -4.30
N ASP A 405 11.12 17.73 -5.04
CA ASP A 405 12.23 18.36 -5.75
C ASP A 405 11.74 18.82 -7.14
N PRO A 406 11.66 20.14 -7.40
CA PRO A 406 11.18 20.66 -8.68
C PRO A 406 12.02 20.19 -9.88
N ALA A 407 13.31 19.87 -9.68
CA ALA A 407 14.18 19.39 -10.74
C ALA A 407 13.81 17.98 -11.25
N GLN A 408 13.03 17.23 -10.47
CA GLN A 408 12.54 15.91 -10.84
C GLN A 408 11.14 15.94 -11.48
N VAL A 409 10.50 17.11 -11.55
CA VAL A 409 9.09 17.24 -11.97
C VAL A 409 9.00 17.60 -13.45
N GLN A 410 8.22 16.82 -14.20
CA GLN A 410 7.80 17.14 -15.55
C GLN A 410 6.46 17.90 -15.51
N VAL A 411 6.34 19.01 -16.27
CA VAL A 411 5.11 19.80 -16.30
C VAL A 411 3.97 19.09 -16.98
N ALA A 412 4.27 18.40 -18.07
CA ALA A 412 3.33 17.61 -18.87
C ALA A 412 3.36 16.12 -18.48
N LEU A 413 2.23 15.44 -18.67
CA LEU A 413 2.19 13.98 -18.59
C LEU A 413 2.89 13.35 -19.79
N PRO A 414 3.43 12.11 -19.66
CA PRO A 414 3.87 11.35 -20.81
C PRO A 414 2.68 11.08 -21.75
N ALA A 415 2.96 10.95 -23.06
CA ALA A 415 1.95 10.73 -24.09
C ALA A 415 1.38 9.28 -24.03
N MET A 416 0.61 8.99 -22.98
CA MET A 416 0.00 7.68 -22.77
C MET A 416 -1.10 7.39 -23.81
N GLN A 417 -1.17 6.12 -24.22
CA GLN A 417 -2.22 5.61 -25.08
C GLN A 417 -3.42 5.13 -24.24
N SER A 418 -4.59 5.15 -24.87
CA SER A 418 -5.82 4.62 -24.27
C SER A 418 -6.04 3.18 -24.71
N TRP A 419 -5.94 2.23 -23.79
CA TRP A 419 -6.05 0.79 -24.05
C TRP A 419 -7.45 0.29 -23.68
N PRO A 420 -8.16 -0.43 -24.58
CA PRO A 420 -9.44 -1.02 -24.26
C PRO A 420 -9.26 -2.20 -23.29
N VAL A 421 -10.25 -2.40 -22.44
CA VAL A 421 -10.36 -3.60 -21.59
C VAL A 421 -11.29 -4.57 -22.33
N PRO A 422 -10.85 -5.78 -22.67
CA PRO A 422 -11.72 -6.81 -23.21
C PRO A 422 -12.90 -7.09 -22.27
N PRO A 423 -14.11 -7.33 -22.79
CA PRO A 423 -15.30 -7.61 -21.99
C PRO A 423 -15.16 -8.87 -21.14
#